data_bdebf582886078fbea4079028a88fb3e
#
_entry.id   bdebf582886078fbea4079028a88fb3e
#
_cell.length_a   1.000
_cell.length_b   1.000
_cell.length_c   1.000
_cell.angle_alpha   90.00
_cell.angle_beta   90.00
_cell.angle_gamma   90.00
#
_symmetry.space_group_name_H-M   'P 1'
#
loop_
_entity.id
_entity.type
_entity.pdbx_description
1 polymer ?
#
loop_
_entity_poly.entity_id
_entity_poly.type
_entity_poly.pdbx_seq_one_letter_code
_entity_poly.pdbx_strand_id
1 'polypeptide(L)'
;MTFIILLTLMAVGDLLWCRDALRQPKRWMRWVAGVFGALQIAGLAIILSSRGGVTLEKLLPRPVHSMIIAWHLLLLLPWLAWRSAGGLFALTRKLMLMLRRTPAAENREPSGVTRRDFFRTAAALTPPMLTIAAAGIGEAQLDGFRIRRMEVPVPDLPPALDGVTIAHVTDFHVGRFTRGRVLERIVEETNRLDADVIALTGDFINHALSDLPAAIDVARALRARSIIAACEGNHDLIEDARAFRRESERGGLPLLLGETATTIIRGQRVQLLGLP
;
A
#
# COMPACT_ATOMS: atom_id res chain seq x y z
N MET A 1 16.54 1.74 12.16
CA MET A 1 17.10 0.38 12.13
C MET A 1 16.22 -0.58 11.33
N THR A 2 14.94 -0.72 11.61
CA THR A 2 14.00 -1.64 10.93
C THR A 2 13.93 -1.45 9.41
N PHE A 3 13.92 -0.21 8.93
CA PHE A 3 13.86 0.12 7.50
C PHE A 3 15.12 -0.36 6.72
N ILE A 4 16.31 -0.17 7.29
CA ILE A 4 17.57 -0.64 6.67
C ILE A 4 17.59 -2.16 6.59
N ILE A 5 17.12 -2.86 7.63
CA ILE A 5 17.02 -4.33 7.63
C ILE A 5 16.09 -4.78 6.51
N LEU A 6 14.91 -4.14 6.38
CA LEU A 6 13.93 -4.48 5.34
C LEU A 6 14.52 -4.30 3.93
N LEU A 7 15.18 -3.17 3.66
CA LEU A 7 15.84 -2.92 2.37
C LEU A 7 16.94 -3.93 2.08
N THR A 8 17.72 -4.30 3.09
CA THR A 8 18.78 -5.31 2.93
C THR A 8 18.17 -6.67 2.58
N LEU A 9 17.08 -7.08 3.26
CA LEU A 9 16.37 -8.32 2.95
C LEU A 9 15.79 -8.32 1.53
N MET A 10 15.24 -7.19 1.07
CA MET A 10 14.76 -7.04 -0.30
C MET A 10 15.90 -7.18 -1.31
N ALA A 11 17.01 -6.48 -1.12
CA ALA A 11 18.17 -6.55 -2.02
C ALA A 11 18.77 -7.97 -2.07
N VAL A 12 18.93 -8.63 -0.92
CA VAL A 12 19.39 -10.02 -0.85
C VAL A 12 18.39 -10.95 -1.52
N GLY A 13 17.09 -10.75 -1.30
CA GLY A 13 16.02 -11.51 -1.94
C GLY A 13 16.08 -11.42 -3.46
N ASP A 14 16.19 -10.22 -4.01
CA ASP A 14 16.32 -9.99 -5.46
C ASP A 14 17.53 -10.68 -6.05
N LEU A 15 18.70 -10.55 -5.42
CA LEU A 15 19.93 -11.19 -5.86
C LEU A 15 19.81 -12.73 -5.88
N LEU A 16 19.21 -13.30 -4.83
CA LEU A 16 19.01 -14.74 -4.72
C LEU A 16 17.98 -15.24 -5.73
N TRP A 17 16.89 -14.50 -5.93
CA TRP A 17 15.88 -14.84 -6.92
C TRP A 17 16.45 -14.74 -8.35
N CYS A 18 17.13 -13.65 -8.69
CA CYS A 18 17.81 -13.48 -9.98
C CYS A 18 18.80 -14.63 -10.25
N ARG A 19 19.62 -14.98 -9.25
CA ARG A 19 20.55 -16.10 -9.37
C ARG A 19 19.85 -17.42 -9.69
N ASP A 20 18.76 -17.72 -9.00
CA ASP A 20 18.02 -18.97 -9.18
C ASP A 20 17.22 -18.95 -10.51
N ALA A 21 16.69 -17.81 -10.91
CA ALA A 21 15.98 -17.60 -12.16
C ALA A 21 16.90 -17.65 -13.40
N LEU A 22 18.12 -17.12 -13.30
CA LEU A 22 19.13 -17.19 -14.38
C LEU A 22 19.71 -18.59 -14.59
N ARG A 23 19.46 -19.53 -13.67
CA ARG A 23 19.85 -20.95 -13.80
C ARG A 23 18.82 -21.78 -14.56
N GLN A 24 17.77 -21.19 -15.11
CA GLN A 24 16.76 -21.91 -15.89
C GLN A 24 17.37 -22.50 -17.17
N PRO A 25 16.92 -23.71 -17.60
CA PRO A 25 17.51 -24.40 -18.74
C PRO A 25 17.28 -23.68 -20.07
N LYS A 26 16.11 -23.08 -20.24
CA LYS A 26 15.74 -22.40 -21.48
C LYS A 26 16.24 -20.95 -21.50
N ARG A 27 16.92 -20.57 -22.58
CA ARG A 27 17.51 -19.23 -22.75
C ARG A 27 16.49 -18.10 -22.64
N TRP A 28 15.29 -18.26 -23.23
CA TRP A 28 14.24 -17.23 -23.15
C TRP A 28 13.76 -16.98 -21.71
N MET A 29 13.67 -18.04 -20.86
CA MET A 29 13.29 -17.89 -19.47
C MET A 29 14.31 -17.07 -18.68
N ARG A 30 15.59 -17.26 -18.97
CA ARG A 30 16.67 -16.44 -18.35
C ARG A 30 16.56 -14.98 -18.75
N TRP A 31 16.25 -14.71 -20.02
CA TRP A 31 16.02 -13.34 -20.50
C TRP A 31 14.83 -12.69 -19.83
N VAL A 32 13.68 -13.36 -19.81
CA VAL A 32 12.47 -12.85 -19.13
C VAL A 32 12.73 -12.58 -17.65
N ALA A 33 13.37 -13.51 -16.95
CA ALA A 33 13.72 -13.34 -15.54
C ALA A 33 14.73 -12.21 -15.32
N GLY A 34 15.73 -12.08 -16.18
CA GLY A 34 16.71 -11.00 -16.11
C GLY A 34 16.08 -9.62 -16.30
N VAL A 35 15.20 -9.47 -17.30
CA VAL A 35 14.47 -8.23 -17.55
C VAL A 35 13.53 -7.90 -16.38
N PHE A 36 12.78 -8.90 -15.89
CA PHE A 36 11.89 -8.71 -14.74
C PHE A 36 12.69 -8.26 -13.50
N GLY A 37 13.78 -8.96 -13.15
CA GLY A 37 14.61 -8.60 -12.00
C GLY A 37 15.24 -7.21 -12.13
N ALA A 38 15.74 -6.86 -13.31
CA ALA A 38 16.30 -5.54 -13.59
C ALA A 38 15.23 -4.43 -13.41
N LEU A 39 14.01 -4.65 -13.91
CA LEU A 39 12.89 -3.71 -13.73
C LEU A 39 12.50 -3.56 -12.26
N GLN A 40 12.48 -4.66 -11.47
CA GLN A 40 12.16 -4.61 -10.05
C GLN A 40 13.21 -3.81 -9.26
N ILE A 41 14.50 -4.10 -9.47
CA ILE A 41 15.60 -3.41 -8.77
C ILE A 41 15.65 -1.94 -9.16
N ALA A 42 15.61 -1.63 -10.46
CA ALA A 42 15.61 -0.25 -10.94
C ALA A 42 14.39 0.53 -10.44
N GLY A 43 13.20 -0.09 -10.49
CA GLY A 43 11.97 0.51 -10.02
C GLY A 43 11.99 0.78 -8.52
N LEU A 44 12.48 -0.15 -7.70
CA LEU A 44 12.65 0.07 -6.27
C LEU A 44 13.63 1.22 -5.99
N ALA A 45 14.76 1.28 -6.71
CA ALA A 45 15.72 2.37 -6.59
C ALA A 45 15.09 3.74 -6.93
N ILE A 46 14.26 3.81 -7.96
CA ILE A 46 13.51 5.02 -8.34
C ILE A 46 12.54 5.42 -7.21
N ILE A 47 11.77 4.48 -6.67
CA ILE A 47 10.82 4.75 -5.57
C ILE A 47 11.56 5.25 -4.32
N LEU A 48 12.70 4.67 -3.98
CA LEU A 48 13.49 5.07 -2.82
C LEU A 48 14.15 6.43 -3.00
N SER A 49 14.60 6.78 -4.22
CA SER A 49 15.22 8.07 -4.51
C SER A 49 14.24 9.24 -4.35
N SER A 50 12.94 8.99 -4.51
CA SER A 50 11.90 10.02 -4.39
C SER A 50 11.74 10.58 -2.98
N ARG A 51 12.24 9.89 -1.96
CA ARG A 51 12.26 10.37 -0.56
C ARG A 51 13.24 11.53 -0.32
N GLY A 52 14.13 11.82 -1.28
CA GLY A 52 15.08 12.93 -1.22
C GLY A 52 14.63 14.21 -1.95
N GLY A 53 13.31 14.37 -2.22
CA GLY A 53 12.78 15.53 -2.95
C GLY A 53 12.80 15.39 -4.49
N VAL A 54 13.36 14.32 -5.01
CA VAL A 54 13.35 14.04 -6.47
C VAL A 54 12.13 13.19 -6.81
N THR A 55 11.24 13.73 -7.65
CA THR A 55 9.95 13.10 -7.99
C THR A 55 10.03 12.12 -9.16
N LEU A 56 11.13 11.38 -9.29
CA LEU A 56 11.34 10.40 -10.38
C LEU A 56 10.28 9.28 -10.38
N GLU A 57 9.72 8.95 -9.23
CA GLU A 57 8.64 7.96 -9.14
C GLU A 57 7.41 8.34 -9.97
N LYS A 58 7.16 9.66 -10.20
CA LYS A 58 6.06 10.14 -11.03
C LYS A 58 6.19 9.71 -12.50
N LEU A 59 7.39 9.33 -12.95
CA LEU A 59 7.65 8.82 -14.29
C LEU A 59 7.23 7.35 -14.46
N LEU A 60 7.13 6.58 -13.38
CA LEU A 60 6.71 5.18 -13.47
C LEU A 60 5.20 5.09 -13.77
N PRO A 61 4.72 4.33 -14.74
CA PRO A 61 3.29 4.02 -14.87
C PRO A 61 2.73 3.36 -13.60
N ARG A 62 1.46 3.65 -13.25
CA ARG A 62 0.83 3.09 -12.04
C ARG A 62 0.95 1.55 -11.95
N PRO A 63 0.63 0.77 -13.01
CA PRO A 63 0.75 -0.68 -12.94
C PRO A 63 2.17 -1.17 -12.64
N VAL A 64 3.19 -0.46 -13.15
CA VAL A 64 4.59 -0.79 -12.88
C VAL A 64 4.93 -0.52 -11.42
N HIS A 65 4.49 0.60 -10.87
CA HIS A 65 4.68 0.92 -9.46
C HIS A 65 4.00 -0.13 -8.55
N SER A 66 2.73 -0.46 -8.82
CA SER A 66 1.99 -1.53 -8.11
C SER A 66 2.73 -2.86 -8.17
N MET A 67 3.29 -3.19 -9.33
CA MET A 67 4.06 -4.42 -9.53
C MET A 67 5.34 -4.43 -8.70
N ILE A 68 6.05 -3.30 -8.59
CA ILE A 68 7.27 -3.18 -7.77
C ILE A 68 6.94 -3.36 -6.29
N ILE A 69 5.88 -2.71 -5.80
CA ILE A 69 5.44 -2.84 -4.41
C ILE A 69 4.97 -4.26 -4.10
N ALA A 70 4.12 -4.83 -4.96
CA ALA A 70 3.63 -6.20 -4.79
C ALA A 70 4.77 -7.22 -4.77
N TRP A 71 5.77 -7.07 -5.64
CA TRP A 71 6.95 -7.93 -5.66
C TRP A 71 7.70 -7.89 -4.34
N HIS A 72 8.12 -6.70 -3.91
CA HIS A 72 9.02 -6.57 -2.77
C HIS A 72 8.35 -6.83 -1.42
N LEU A 73 7.09 -6.41 -1.25
CA LEU A 73 6.40 -6.54 0.04
C LEU A 73 5.62 -7.84 0.18
N LEU A 74 4.95 -8.30 -0.90
CA LEU A 74 4.02 -9.42 -0.79
C LEU A 74 4.62 -10.75 -1.23
N LEU A 75 5.56 -10.76 -2.17
CA LEU A 75 6.03 -12.00 -2.79
C LEU A 75 7.48 -12.33 -2.51
N LEU A 76 8.39 -11.38 -2.57
CA LEU A 76 9.81 -11.61 -2.41
C LEU A 76 10.17 -12.08 -0.99
N LEU A 77 9.59 -11.45 0.03
CA LEU A 77 9.86 -11.80 1.43
C LEU A 77 9.35 -13.20 1.80
N PRO A 78 8.09 -13.60 1.49
CA PRO A 78 7.64 -14.97 1.69
C PRO A 78 8.44 -16.00 0.89
N TRP A 79 8.80 -15.67 -0.37
CA TRP A 79 9.67 -16.53 -1.18
C TRP A 79 11.05 -16.71 -0.54
N LEU A 80 11.66 -15.64 -0.02
CA LEU A 80 12.95 -15.69 0.67
C LEU A 80 12.86 -16.54 1.94
N ALA A 81 11.79 -16.41 2.73
CA ALA A 81 11.54 -17.21 3.92
C ALA A 81 11.41 -18.70 3.57
N TRP A 82 10.58 -19.03 2.58
CA TRP A 82 10.41 -20.41 2.09
C TRP A 82 11.72 -21.01 1.58
N ARG A 83 12.49 -20.24 0.80
CA ARG A 83 13.77 -20.66 0.28
C ARG A 83 14.80 -20.91 1.39
N SER A 84 14.83 -20.06 2.40
CA SER A 84 15.72 -20.19 3.56
C SER A 84 15.38 -21.44 4.39
N ALA A 85 14.10 -21.70 4.62
CA ALA A 85 13.63 -22.91 5.29
C ALA A 85 14.02 -24.18 4.51
N GLY A 86 13.86 -24.18 3.19
CA GLY A 86 14.29 -25.28 2.32
C GLY A 86 15.81 -25.51 2.34
N GLY A 87 16.59 -24.42 2.38
CA GLY A 87 18.05 -24.49 2.54
C GLY A 87 18.49 -25.08 3.87
N LEU A 88 17.84 -24.66 4.96
CA LEU A 88 18.10 -25.19 6.31
C LEU A 88 17.75 -26.67 6.40
N PHE A 89 16.59 -27.08 5.86
CA PHE A 89 16.21 -28.50 5.81
C PHE A 89 17.21 -29.35 5.00
N ALA A 90 17.69 -28.85 3.86
CA ALA A 90 18.68 -29.54 3.06
C ALA A 90 20.02 -29.67 3.81
N LEU A 91 20.42 -28.65 4.56
CA LEU A 91 21.63 -28.65 5.37
C LEU A 91 21.52 -29.66 6.52
N THR A 92 20.42 -29.66 7.27
CA THR A 92 20.19 -30.62 8.37
C THR A 92 20.18 -32.06 7.85
N ARG A 93 19.50 -32.30 6.71
CA ARG A 93 19.50 -33.60 6.06
C ARG A 93 20.92 -34.03 5.65
N LYS A 94 21.73 -33.14 5.08
CA LYS A 94 23.12 -33.43 4.68
C LYS A 94 23.97 -33.79 5.90
N LEU A 95 23.85 -33.04 6.99
CA LEU A 95 24.53 -33.32 8.27
C LEU A 95 24.12 -34.67 8.83
N MET A 96 22.84 -35.00 8.85
CA MET A 96 22.35 -36.31 9.29
C MET A 96 22.88 -37.46 8.45
N LEU A 97 22.95 -37.28 7.11
CA LEU A 97 23.50 -38.29 6.22
C LEU A 97 25.01 -38.48 6.41
N MET A 98 25.76 -37.41 6.66
CA MET A 98 27.18 -37.48 7.00
C MET A 98 27.43 -38.27 8.30
N LEU A 99 26.58 -38.07 9.31
CA LEU A 99 26.66 -38.78 10.59
C LEU A 99 26.28 -40.25 10.45
N ARG A 100 25.43 -40.63 9.49
CA ARG A 100 24.96 -42.01 9.29
C ARG A 100 25.85 -42.86 8.40
N ARG A 101 26.98 -42.38 7.87
CA ARG A 101 27.95 -43.11 7.00
C ARG A 101 27.28 -44.02 5.94
N THR A 102 26.21 -43.53 5.30
CA THR A 102 25.53 -44.31 4.24
C THR A 102 26.31 -44.20 2.93
N PRO A 103 26.58 -45.32 2.23
CA PRO A 103 27.28 -45.32 0.93
C PRO A 103 26.48 -44.51 -0.08
N ALA A 104 27.18 -43.74 -0.94
CA ALA A 104 26.58 -42.96 -1.98
C ALA A 104 25.91 -43.88 -3.02
N ALA A 105 24.60 -43.69 -3.21
CA ALA A 105 23.89 -44.34 -4.30
C ALA A 105 24.33 -43.76 -5.63
N GLU A 106 24.61 -44.66 -6.59
CA GLU A 106 25.02 -44.35 -7.94
C GLU A 106 23.95 -43.49 -8.65
N ASN A 107 24.30 -42.24 -8.99
CA ASN A 107 23.40 -41.31 -9.67
C ASN A 107 23.25 -41.72 -11.14
N ARG A 108 22.16 -42.39 -11.49
CA ARG A 108 21.71 -42.48 -12.90
C ARG A 108 21.19 -41.12 -13.34
N GLU A 109 21.78 -40.55 -14.38
CA GLU A 109 21.26 -39.33 -15.00
C GLU A 109 19.87 -39.61 -15.64
N PRO A 110 18.79 -38.97 -15.20
CA PRO A 110 17.50 -39.22 -15.83
C PRO A 110 17.42 -38.48 -17.16
N SER A 111 17.12 -39.21 -18.23
CA SER A 111 16.77 -38.65 -19.54
C SER A 111 15.35 -38.03 -19.47
N GLY A 112 15.25 -36.70 -19.53
CA GLY A 112 13.96 -35.98 -19.58
C GLY A 112 13.83 -34.89 -18.52
N VAL A 113 12.70 -34.18 -18.54
CA VAL A 113 12.37 -33.16 -17.54
C VAL A 113 12.13 -33.82 -16.20
N THR A 114 12.98 -33.59 -15.23
CA THR A 114 12.85 -34.18 -13.90
C THR A 114 11.81 -33.41 -13.05
N ARG A 115 11.25 -34.10 -12.03
CA ARG A 115 10.41 -33.44 -11.01
C ARG A 115 11.14 -32.23 -10.38
N ARG A 116 12.47 -32.35 -10.20
CA ARG A 116 13.29 -31.29 -9.66
C ARG A 116 13.33 -30.06 -10.59
N ASP A 117 13.42 -30.27 -11.89
CA ASP A 117 13.43 -29.19 -12.88
C ASP A 117 12.06 -28.51 -12.98
N PHE A 118 10.97 -29.30 -12.88
CA PHE A 118 9.61 -28.77 -12.78
C PHE A 118 9.45 -27.84 -11.58
N PHE A 119 9.82 -28.28 -10.36
CA PHE A 119 9.72 -27.47 -9.18
C PHE A 119 10.64 -26.24 -9.21
N ARG A 120 11.83 -26.35 -9.78
CA ARG A 120 12.72 -25.20 -9.98
C ARG A 120 12.11 -24.14 -10.90
N THR A 121 11.53 -24.60 -12.00
CA THR A 121 10.88 -23.71 -12.96
C THR A 121 9.64 -23.04 -12.34
N ALA A 122 8.81 -23.80 -11.65
CA ALA A 122 7.65 -23.27 -10.93
C ALA A 122 8.08 -22.23 -9.87
N ALA A 123 9.07 -22.54 -9.04
CA ALA A 123 9.58 -21.60 -8.03
C ALA A 123 10.15 -20.29 -8.61
N ALA A 124 10.68 -20.33 -9.83
CA ALA A 124 11.21 -19.14 -10.50
C ALA A 124 10.13 -18.30 -11.21
N LEU A 125 9.11 -18.94 -11.79
CA LEU A 125 8.10 -18.26 -12.61
C LEU A 125 6.84 -17.87 -11.83
N THR A 126 6.46 -18.67 -10.82
CA THR A 126 5.23 -18.40 -10.06
C THR A 126 5.25 -17.02 -9.37
N PRO A 127 6.32 -16.58 -8.68
CA PRO A 127 6.33 -15.28 -8.04
C PRO A 127 6.12 -14.10 -9.02
N PRO A 128 6.82 -14.00 -10.16
CA PRO A 128 6.53 -12.95 -11.15
C PRO A 128 5.09 -12.97 -11.67
N MET A 129 4.53 -14.16 -11.95
CA MET A 129 3.15 -14.28 -12.41
C MET A 129 2.15 -13.80 -11.36
N LEU A 130 2.36 -14.18 -10.09
CA LEU A 130 1.53 -13.70 -8.99
C LEU A 130 1.67 -12.18 -8.77
N THR A 131 2.87 -11.63 -8.99
CA THR A 131 3.11 -10.18 -8.92
C THR A 131 2.26 -9.43 -9.96
N ILE A 132 2.29 -9.90 -11.20
CA ILE A 132 1.52 -9.30 -12.30
C ILE A 132 0.02 -9.42 -12.01
N ALA A 133 -0.44 -10.60 -11.56
CA ALA A 133 -1.84 -10.82 -11.20
C ALA A 133 -2.28 -9.91 -10.03
N ALA A 134 -1.49 -9.84 -8.96
CA ALA A 134 -1.80 -9.00 -7.80
C ALA A 134 -1.86 -7.52 -8.17
N ALA A 135 -0.90 -7.03 -8.96
CA ALA A 135 -0.89 -5.67 -9.45
C ALA A 135 -2.11 -5.38 -10.35
N GLY A 136 -2.45 -6.30 -11.26
CA GLY A 136 -3.62 -6.18 -12.13
C GLY A 136 -4.94 -6.15 -11.37
N ILE A 137 -5.10 -7.02 -10.36
CA ILE A 137 -6.28 -7.04 -9.48
C ILE A 137 -6.36 -5.74 -8.68
N GLY A 138 -5.23 -5.28 -8.10
CA GLY A 138 -5.16 -4.02 -7.36
C GLY A 138 -5.58 -2.82 -8.20
N GLU A 139 -5.05 -2.70 -9.42
CA GLU A 139 -5.43 -1.63 -10.36
C GLU A 139 -6.92 -1.70 -10.73
N ALA A 140 -7.48 -2.89 -10.97
CA ALA A 140 -8.87 -3.06 -11.31
C ALA A 140 -9.84 -2.73 -10.15
N GLN A 141 -9.35 -2.74 -8.91
CA GLN A 141 -10.14 -2.46 -7.70
C GLN A 141 -9.98 -1.04 -7.18
N LEU A 142 -9.10 -0.21 -7.74
CA LEU A 142 -8.85 1.17 -7.29
C LEU A 142 -10.12 2.02 -7.22
N ASP A 143 -11.07 1.80 -8.15
CA ASP A 143 -12.35 2.50 -8.20
C ASP A 143 -13.45 1.84 -7.36
N GLY A 144 -13.14 0.75 -6.68
CA GLY A 144 -14.11 -0.16 -6.03
C GLY A 144 -14.31 0.09 -4.54
N PHE A 145 -14.41 1.34 -4.09
CA PHE A 145 -14.70 1.62 -2.68
C PHE A 145 -16.16 1.31 -2.29
N ARG A 146 -16.38 1.07 -0.99
CA ARG A 146 -17.69 0.74 -0.42
C ARG A 146 -18.08 1.73 0.66
N ILE A 147 -19.35 2.12 0.65
CA ILE A 147 -19.95 2.87 1.76
C ILE A 147 -20.46 1.85 2.77
N ARG A 148 -19.92 1.92 3.99
CA ARG A 148 -20.40 1.13 5.13
C ARG A 148 -21.34 1.98 5.96
N ARG A 149 -22.55 1.48 6.21
CA ARG A 149 -23.52 2.11 7.13
C ARG A 149 -23.49 1.38 8.44
N MET A 150 -23.47 2.15 9.53
CA MET A 150 -23.53 1.64 10.89
C MET A 150 -24.51 2.51 11.67
N GLU A 151 -25.33 1.86 12.47
CA GLU A 151 -26.14 2.53 13.50
C GLU A 151 -25.36 2.49 14.81
N VAL A 152 -25.26 3.64 15.46
CA VAL A 152 -24.55 3.79 16.74
C VAL A 152 -25.57 4.20 17.79
N PRO A 153 -26.03 3.30 18.66
CA PRO A 153 -26.93 3.65 19.75
C PRO A 153 -26.18 4.52 20.77
N VAL A 154 -26.69 5.70 21.04
CA VAL A 154 -26.14 6.63 22.03
C VAL A 154 -27.19 6.78 23.15
N PRO A 155 -26.91 6.28 24.36
CA PRO A 155 -27.78 6.46 25.51
C PRO A 155 -28.02 7.97 25.82
N ASP A 156 -29.21 8.34 26.21
CA ASP A 156 -29.59 9.70 26.60
C ASP A 156 -29.37 10.77 25.51
N LEU A 157 -29.32 10.37 24.26
CA LEU A 157 -29.26 11.31 23.14
C LEU A 157 -30.53 12.17 23.11
N PRO A 158 -30.40 13.51 22.99
CA PRO A 158 -31.57 14.34 22.79
C PRO A 158 -32.44 13.88 21.61
N PRO A 159 -33.75 13.73 21.76
CA PRO A 159 -34.61 13.17 20.68
C PRO A 159 -34.49 13.91 19.35
N ALA A 160 -34.18 15.21 19.36
CA ALA A 160 -33.96 15.97 18.14
C ALA A 160 -32.71 15.52 17.34
N LEU A 161 -31.75 14.87 18.00
CA LEU A 161 -30.54 14.36 17.38
C LEU A 161 -30.67 12.89 16.92
N ASP A 162 -31.78 12.23 17.22
CA ASP A 162 -32.01 10.87 16.71
C ASP A 162 -32.02 10.86 15.18
N GLY A 163 -31.31 9.91 14.61
CA GLY A 163 -31.11 9.80 13.16
C GLY A 163 -30.21 10.88 12.55
N VAL A 164 -29.39 11.60 13.33
CA VAL A 164 -28.30 12.43 12.79
C VAL A 164 -27.29 11.55 12.09
N THR A 165 -26.85 11.99 10.92
CA THR A 165 -25.93 11.24 10.05
C THR A 165 -24.54 11.88 10.04
N ILE A 166 -23.52 11.05 10.23
CA ILE A 166 -22.11 11.44 10.14
C ILE A 166 -21.46 10.65 9.02
N ALA A 167 -20.99 11.34 7.98
CA ALA A 167 -20.13 10.74 6.98
C ALA A 167 -18.67 10.82 7.48
N HIS A 168 -18.13 9.68 7.85
CA HIS A 168 -16.73 9.55 8.25
C HIS A 168 -15.89 9.20 7.02
N VAL A 169 -15.03 10.10 6.60
CA VAL A 169 -14.12 9.93 5.47
C VAL A 169 -12.70 10.09 5.96
N THR A 170 -11.90 9.07 5.75
CA THR A 170 -10.52 8.99 6.22
C THR A 170 -9.61 8.40 5.15
N ASP A 171 -8.30 8.59 5.30
CA ASP A 171 -7.29 7.91 4.51
C ASP A 171 -7.44 8.15 2.99
N PHE A 172 -7.64 9.39 2.58
CA PHE A 172 -7.67 9.75 1.15
C PHE A 172 -6.38 9.35 0.45
N HIS A 173 -5.24 9.52 1.14
CA HIS A 173 -3.92 9.28 0.59
C HIS A 173 -3.80 9.82 -0.85
N VAL A 174 -4.22 11.08 -1.03
CA VAL A 174 -4.10 11.74 -2.32
C VAL A 174 -2.67 11.63 -2.79
N GLY A 175 -2.48 11.13 -4.00
CA GLY A 175 -1.17 10.84 -4.54
C GLY A 175 -1.26 9.98 -5.78
N ARG A 176 -0.37 9.01 -5.89
CA ARG A 176 -0.23 8.23 -7.11
C ARG A 176 -1.44 7.37 -7.45
N PHE A 177 -2.05 6.73 -6.45
CA PHE A 177 -3.18 5.82 -6.65
C PHE A 177 -4.52 6.52 -6.52
N THR A 178 -4.67 7.38 -5.54
CA THR A 178 -5.90 8.11 -5.26
C THR A 178 -5.83 9.49 -5.89
N ARG A 179 -6.29 9.61 -7.15
CA ARG A 179 -6.33 10.88 -7.92
C ARG A 179 -7.36 10.83 -9.05
N GLY A 180 -7.68 12.00 -9.62
CA GLY A 180 -8.59 12.11 -10.76
C GLY A 180 -9.95 11.49 -10.46
N ARG A 181 -10.42 10.60 -11.33
CA ARG A 181 -11.75 9.97 -11.22
C ARG A 181 -12.04 9.29 -9.88
N VAL A 182 -11.02 8.76 -9.18
CA VAL A 182 -11.21 8.15 -7.86
C VAL A 182 -11.64 9.22 -6.86
N LEU A 183 -10.97 10.37 -6.84
CA LEU A 183 -11.31 11.49 -5.96
C LEU A 183 -12.67 12.07 -6.31
N GLU A 184 -12.97 12.25 -7.59
CA GLU A 184 -14.28 12.71 -8.07
C GLU A 184 -15.40 11.80 -7.56
N ARG A 185 -15.24 10.48 -7.67
CA ARG A 185 -16.21 9.51 -7.15
C ARG A 185 -16.34 9.54 -5.63
N ILE A 186 -15.25 9.72 -4.88
CA ILE A 186 -15.30 9.87 -3.42
C ILE A 186 -16.18 11.09 -3.07
N VAL A 187 -15.95 12.22 -3.72
CA VAL A 187 -16.76 13.45 -3.51
C VAL A 187 -18.22 13.21 -3.87
N GLU A 188 -18.50 12.65 -5.05
CA GLU A 188 -19.87 12.38 -5.48
C GLU A 188 -20.61 11.47 -4.52
N GLU A 189 -20.01 10.34 -4.16
CA GLU A 189 -20.67 9.36 -3.29
C GLU A 189 -20.83 9.90 -1.85
N THR A 190 -19.85 10.68 -1.33
CA THR A 190 -19.97 11.32 -0.03
C THR A 190 -21.09 12.36 -0.04
N ASN A 191 -21.16 13.19 -1.07
CA ASN A 191 -22.21 14.21 -1.19
C ASN A 191 -23.62 13.60 -1.36
N ARG A 192 -23.72 12.40 -2.01
CA ARG A 192 -25.01 11.66 -2.10
C ARG A 192 -25.51 11.14 -0.77
N LEU A 193 -24.66 11.03 0.25
CA LEU A 193 -25.09 10.66 1.60
C LEU A 193 -25.93 11.73 2.26
N ASP A 194 -25.80 12.97 1.82
CA ASP A 194 -26.52 14.13 2.34
C ASP A 194 -26.42 14.19 3.88
N ALA A 195 -25.20 14.02 4.40
CA ALA A 195 -24.94 13.87 5.82
C ALA A 195 -25.04 15.20 6.57
N ASP A 196 -25.46 15.15 7.84
CA ASP A 196 -25.50 16.32 8.71
C ASP A 196 -24.08 16.79 9.03
N VAL A 197 -23.16 15.88 9.23
CA VAL A 197 -21.74 16.13 9.54
C VAL A 197 -20.86 15.35 8.60
N ILE A 198 -19.77 15.95 8.14
CA ILE A 198 -18.66 15.22 7.49
C ILE A 198 -17.43 15.35 8.38
N ALA A 199 -16.91 14.21 8.83
CA ALA A 199 -15.68 14.12 9.61
C ALA A 199 -14.55 13.60 8.72
N LEU A 200 -13.53 14.42 8.50
CA LEU A 200 -12.34 14.11 7.73
C LEU A 200 -11.20 13.79 8.70
N THR A 201 -10.84 12.53 8.86
CA THR A 201 -9.96 12.11 9.96
C THR A 201 -8.55 11.75 9.48
N GLY A 202 -7.93 12.66 8.75
CA GLY A 202 -6.52 12.65 8.41
C GLY A 202 -6.14 11.77 7.24
N ASP A 203 -4.83 11.67 7.04
CA ASP A 203 -4.17 11.02 5.92
C ASP A 203 -4.70 11.53 4.57
N PHE A 204 -4.77 12.88 4.46
CA PHE A 204 -5.20 13.56 3.24
C PHE A 204 -4.26 13.29 2.08
N ILE A 205 -2.95 13.29 2.34
CA ILE A 205 -1.91 13.03 1.36
C ILE A 205 -1.16 11.73 1.68
N ASN A 206 -0.59 11.10 0.67
CA ASN A 206 0.18 9.88 0.92
C ASN A 206 1.50 10.19 1.65
N HIS A 207 2.26 11.21 1.22
CA HIS A 207 3.46 11.70 1.90
C HIS A 207 4.00 13.01 1.31
N ALA A 208 3.59 13.40 0.12
CA ALA A 208 4.16 14.54 -0.59
C ALA A 208 3.25 15.77 -0.49
N LEU A 209 3.78 16.88 0.01
CA LEU A 209 3.06 18.17 0.07
C LEU A 209 2.59 18.67 -1.30
N SER A 210 3.27 18.25 -2.37
CA SER A 210 2.82 18.55 -3.74
C SER A 210 1.45 17.99 -4.09
N ASP A 211 0.92 17.04 -3.32
CA ASP A 211 -0.41 16.44 -3.51
C ASP A 211 -1.49 17.13 -2.65
N LEU A 212 -1.09 18.00 -1.70
CA LEU A 212 -2.00 18.71 -0.79
C LEU A 212 -3.02 19.61 -1.49
N PRO A 213 -2.69 20.36 -2.56
CA PRO A 213 -3.68 21.16 -3.27
C PRO A 213 -4.88 20.32 -3.75
N ALA A 214 -4.63 19.13 -4.28
CA ALA A 214 -5.70 18.24 -4.74
C ALA A 214 -6.54 17.69 -3.56
N ALA A 215 -5.94 17.45 -2.39
CA ALA A 215 -6.65 17.04 -1.18
C ALA A 215 -7.56 18.18 -0.66
N ILE A 216 -7.08 19.42 -0.70
CA ILE A 216 -7.86 20.62 -0.34
C ILE A 216 -9.04 20.78 -1.31
N ASP A 217 -8.84 20.59 -2.60
CA ASP A 217 -9.91 20.68 -3.60
C ASP A 217 -11.00 19.63 -3.34
N VAL A 218 -10.63 18.42 -2.95
CA VAL A 218 -11.58 17.38 -2.51
C VAL A 218 -12.38 17.87 -1.31
N ALA A 219 -11.72 18.33 -0.25
CA ALA A 219 -12.38 18.79 0.96
C ALA A 219 -13.36 19.95 0.68
N ARG A 220 -12.97 20.88 -0.20
CA ARG A 220 -13.82 22.01 -0.64
C ARG A 220 -15.04 21.60 -1.45
N ALA A 221 -14.94 20.48 -2.18
CA ALA A 221 -16.03 19.95 -2.98
C ALA A 221 -17.05 19.16 -2.18
N LEU A 222 -16.74 18.78 -0.93
CA LEU A 222 -17.65 18.09 -0.03
C LEU A 222 -18.73 19.06 0.50
N ARG A 223 -19.90 18.49 0.79
CA ARG A 223 -21.08 19.24 1.26
C ARG A 223 -21.74 18.50 2.43
N ALA A 224 -21.73 19.11 3.59
CA ALA A 224 -22.48 18.67 4.75
C ALA A 224 -23.67 19.60 4.97
N ARG A 225 -24.74 19.11 5.59
CA ARG A 225 -25.89 19.93 5.97
C ARG A 225 -25.53 20.94 7.06
N SER A 226 -24.62 20.59 7.96
CA SER A 226 -24.29 21.43 9.12
C SER A 226 -22.83 21.81 9.22
N ILE A 227 -21.92 20.85 9.17
CA ILE A 227 -20.49 21.12 9.38
C ILE A 227 -19.60 20.07 8.72
N ILE A 228 -18.46 20.52 8.22
CA ILE A 228 -17.32 19.70 7.88
C ILE A 228 -16.21 20.02 8.87
N ALA A 229 -15.65 19.01 9.51
CA ALA A 229 -14.51 19.13 10.41
C ALA A 229 -13.41 18.15 10.02
N ALA A 230 -12.17 18.54 10.24
CA ALA A 230 -11.01 17.73 9.85
C ALA A 230 -10.00 17.67 11.01
N CYS A 231 -9.24 16.59 11.06
CA CYS A 231 -7.99 16.51 11.83
C CYS A 231 -6.87 15.95 10.94
N GLU A 232 -5.62 16.13 11.34
CA GLU A 232 -4.48 15.61 10.62
C GLU A 232 -4.24 14.12 10.92
N GLY A 233 -3.64 13.42 9.97
CA GLY A 233 -3.19 12.03 10.12
C GLY A 233 -1.66 11.95 10.12
N ASN A 234 -1.11 10.77 10.35
CA ASN A 234 0.33 10.58 10.43
C ASN A 234 1.03 10.74 9.06
N HIS A 235 0.36 10.43 7.95
CA HIS A 235 0.90 10.62 6.62
C HIS A 235 1.04 12.10 6.23
N ASP A 236 0.15 12.93 6.71
CA ASP A 236 0.16 14.37 6.48
C ASP A 236 1.40 15.06 7.08
N LEU A 237 2.03 14.40 8.06
CA LEU A 237 3.18 14.93 8.81
C LEU A 237 4.54 14.42 8.34
N ILE A 238 4.58 13.51 7.34
CA ILE A 238 5.81 12.80 6.94
C ILE A 238 6.85 13.74 6.32
N GLU A 239 6.48 14.62 5.39
CA GLU A 239 7.42 15.49 4.69
C GLU A 239 7.76 16.72 5.52
N ASP A 240 6.77 17.53 5.87
CA ASP A 240 6.90 18.71 6.75
C ASP A 240 5.53 19.04 7.39
N ALA A 241 5.37 18.66 8.66
CA ALA A 241 4.16 18.90 9.42
C ALA A 241 3.79 20.39 9.51
N ARG A 242 4.77 21.30 9.61
CA ARG A 242 4.51 22.75 9.70
C ARG A 242 4.04 23.30 8.36
N ALA A 243 4.62 22.83 7.27
CA ALA A 243 4.18 23.24 5.93
C ALA A 243 2.78 22.71 5.65
N PHE A 244 2.47 21.44 5.98
CA PHE A 244 1.14 20.87 5.85
C PHE A 244 0.09 21.72 6.54
N ARG A 245 0.28 22.06 7.82
CA ARG A 245 -0.66 22.86 8.60
C ARG A 245 -0.85 24.25 7.99
N ARG A 246 0.23 24.96 7.65
CA ARG A 246 0.15 26.29 7.01
C ARG A 246 -0.59 26.28 5.68
N GLU A 247 -0.28 25.31 4.82
CA GLU A 247 -0.91 25.23 3.49
C GLU A 247 -2.37 24.76 3.60
N SER A 248 -2.67 23.87 4.53
CA SER A 248 -4.05 23.45 4.84
C SER A 248 -4.91 24.63 5.31
N GLU A 249 -4.39 25.44 6.24
CA GLU A 249 -5.06 26.64 6.72
C GLU A 249 -5.29 27.65 5.59
N ARG A 250 -4.24 27.96 4.81
CA ARG A 250 -4.36 28.83 3.62
C ARG A 250 -5.35 28.29 2.59
N GLY A 251 -5.39 26.98 2.46
CA GLY A 251 -6.34 26.27 1.61
C GLY A 251 -7.75 26.21 2.17
N GLY A 252 -7.99 26.64 3.40
CA GLY A 252 -9.32 26.61 4.03
C GLY A 252 -9.78 25.21 4.42
N LEU A 253 -8.84 24.27 4.64
CA LEU A 253 -9.17 22.98 5.22
C LEU A 253 -9.54 23.19 6.71
N PRO A 254 -10.72 22.73 7.16
CA PRO A 254 -11.23 23.02 8.51
C PRO A 254 -10.58 22.12 9.56
N LEU A 255 -9.26 22.24 9.74
CA LEU A 255 -8.49 21.45 10.71
C LEU A 255 -8.81 21.87 12.13
N LEU A 256 -9.08 20.92 12.99
CA LEU A 256 -9.23 21.06 14.44
C LEU A 256 -8.04 20.36 15.11
N LEU A 257 -7.09 21.13 15.61
CA LEU A 257 -5.84 20.64 16.21
C LEU A 257 -5.87 20.85 17.73
N GLY A 258 -6.57 19.99 18.46
CA GLY A 258 -6.88 20.19 19.88
C GLY A 258 -7.95 21.26 20.10
N GLU A 259 -8.69 21.60 19.06
CA GLU A 259 -9.70 22.65 19.06
C GLU A 259 -11.12 22.07 18.95
N THR A 260 -12.10 22.87 19.31
CA THR A 260 -13.51 22.49 19.25
C THR A 260 -14.26 23.38 18.26
N ALA A 261 -14.96 22.78 17.31
CA ALA A 261 -15.95 23.46 16.49
C ALA A 261 -17.35 23.23 17.04
N THR A 262 -18.18 24.27 17.02
CA THR A 262 -19.58 24.18 17.49
C THR A 262 -20.51 24.45 16.31
N THR A 263 -21.56 23.64 16.19
CA THR A 263 -22.63 23.84 15.21
C THR A 263 -23.99 23.57 15.83
N ILE A 264 -25.06 23.95 15.13
CA ILE A 264 -26.42 23.66 15.53
C ILE A 264 -27.01 22.63 14.56
N ILE A 265 -27.43 21.48 15.09
CA ILE A 265 -28.11 20.45 14.34
C ILE A 265 -29.51 20.25 14.91
N ARG A 266 -30.54 20.49 14.11
CA ARG A 266 -31.93 20.35 14.50
C ARG A 266 -32.26 21.10 15.81
N GLY A 267 -31.70 22.32 15.97
CA GLY A 267 -31.91 23.16 17.17
C GLY A 267 -31.05 22.80 18.40
N GLN A 268 -30.25 21.73 18.33
CA GLN A 268 -29.33 21.29 19.39
C GLN A 268 -27.91 21.75 19.10
N ARG A 269 -27.21 22.23 20.13
CA ARG A 269 -25.80 22.57 20.04
C ARG A 269 -24.93 21.29 20.07
N VAL A 270 -24.20 21.10 19.01
CA VAL A 270 -23.27 19.96 18.86
C VAL A 270 -21.84 20.47 18.78
N GLN A 271 -20.94 19.83 19.49
CA GLN A 271 -19.52 20.17 19.50
C GLN A 271 -18.71 19.00 18.90
N LEU A 272 -17.76 19.37 18.07
CA LEU A 272 -16.79 18.46 17.48
C LEU A 272 -15.41 18.82 18.04
N LEU A 273 -14.75 17.88 18.69
CA LEU A 273 -13.38 18.04 19.19
C LEU A 273 -12.44 17.32 18.23
N GLY A 274 -11.51 18.05 17.62
CA GLY A 274 -10.40 17.47 16.87
C GLY A 274 -9.26 17.13 17.83
N LEU A 275 -8.83 15.88 17.84
CA LEU A 275 -7.63 15.44 18.57
C LEU A 275 -6.42 15.53 17.64
N PRO A 276 -5.22 15.88 18.18
CA PRO A 276 -3.98 15.91 17.40
C PRO A 276 -3.47 14.49 17.08
#